data_bee2df70579fa061c6a37f8370ec9305
#
_entry.id   bee2df70579fa061c6a37f8370ec9305
#
_cell.length_a   1.000
_cell.length_b   1.000
_cell.length_c   1.000
_cell.angle_alpha   90.00
_cell.angle_beta   90.00
_cell.angle_gamma   90.00
#
_symmetry.space_group_name_H-M   'P 1'
#
loop_
_entity.id
_entity.type
_entity.pdbx_description
1 polymer ?
#
loop_
_entity_poly.entity_id
_entity_poly.type
_entity_poly.pdbx_seq_one_letter_code
_entity_poly.pdbx_strand_id
1 'polypeptide(L)'
;MLATKTVFLRRAAAAFAMLALGGCTVLAQRGPALTENDFATIQPGMTREQVLARFGPPTWIFGVRQENLSIWNYRYSRTDCIIYQVSIRPDGTVRDAAQGYDPACDGPSRE
;
A
#
# COMPACT_ATOMS: atom_id res chain seq x y z
N MET A 1 19.33 -56.36 9.09
CA MET A 1 18.18 -55.84 9.37
C MET A 1 18.21 -54.57 10.11
N LEU A 2 19.13 -54.40 10.81
CA LEU A 2 19.17 -53.23 11.46
C LEU A 2 19.43 -52.07 10.59
N ALA A 3 20.01 -52.18 9.52
CA ALA A 3 20.36 -51.10 8.71
C ALA A 3 19.24 -50.33 8.22
N THR A 4 18.19 -50.94 8.06
CA THR A 4 17.10 -50.22 7.57
C THR A 4 16.74 -49.04 8.27
N LYS A 5 16.78 -48.98 9.48
CA LYS A 5 16.38 -47.90 10.15
C LYS A 5 17.06 -46.68 9.88
N THR A 6 18.26 -46.72 9.70
CA THR A 6 18.96 -45.53 9.54
C THR A 6 18.55 -44.77 8.35
N VAL A 7 18.08 -45.41 7.45
CA VAL A 7 17.70 -44.74 6.29
C VAL A 7 16.80 -43.65 6.37
N PHE A 8 15.79 -43.81 7.02
CA PHE A 8 14.86 -42.77 6.99
C PHE A 8 15.22 -41.55 7.63
N LEU A 9 15.95 -41.49 8.52
CA LEU A 9 16.25 -40.32 9.12
C LEU A 9 16.67 -39.25 8.21
N ARG A 10 17.41 -39.54 7.28
CA ARG A 10 17.84 -38.53 6.46
C ARG A 10 16.85 -37.84 5.72
N ARG A 11 15.95 -38.45 5.22
CA ARG A 11 15.01 -37.80 4.45
C ARG A 11 14.35 -36.75 5.14
N ALA A 12 14.13 -36.84 6.29
CA ALA A 12 13.38 -35.93 7.01
C ALA A 12 14.08 -34.60 6.97
N ALA A 13 15.28 -34.60 7.06
CA ALA A 13 15.98 -33.39 7.11
C ALA A 13 15.86 -32.58 5.86
N ALA A 14 15.83 -33.20 4.83
CA ALA A 14 15.72 -32.48 3.64
C ALA A 14 14.54 -31.58 3.51
N ALA A 15 13.49 -32.00 3.95
CA ALA A 15 12.29 -31.29 3.81
C ALA A 15 12.40 -29.91 4.36
N PHE A 16 13.07 -29.75 5.44
CA PHE A 16 13.11 -28.53 5.99
C PHE A 16 13.65 -27.47 5.24
N ALA A 17 14.67 -27.64 4.52
CA ALA A 17 15.29 -26.64 3.83
C ALA A 17 14.38 -25.86 2.96
N MET A 18 13.57 -26.47 2.35
CA MET A 18 12.76 -25.76 1.49
C MET A 18 11.94 -24.76 2.07
N LEU A 19 11.37 -25.03 3.11
CA LEU A 19 10.56 -24.07 3.69
C LEU A 19 11.23 -22.77 3.89
N ALA A 20 12.38 -22.77 4.22
CA ALA A 20 13.04 -21.57 4.54
C ALA A 20 12.99 -20.67 3.35
N LEU A 21 13.07 -21.21 2.23
CA LEU A 21 13.05 -20.41 1.09
C LEU A 21 11.80 -19.69 0.89
N GLY A 22 10.75 -20.27 1.14
CA GLY A 22 9.50 -19.65 0.92
C GLY A 22 9.45 -18.31 1.53
N GLY A 23 10.02 -18.19 2.64
CA GLY A 23 9.90 -16.94 3.30
C GLY A 23 10.52 -15.80 2.54
N CYS A 24 11.49 -16.04 1.84
CA CYS A 24 12.14 -15.00 1.18
C CYS A 24 11.35 -14.35 0.12
N THR A 25 10.61 -15.07 -0.55
CA THR A 25 9.89 -14.50 -1.61
C THR A 25 9.01 -13.39 -1.21
N VAL A 26 8.53 -13.45 -0.10
CA VAL A 26 7.63 -12.46 0.34
C VAL A 26 8.21 -11.10 0.30
N LEU A 27 9.39 -10.96 0.62
CA LEU A 27 9.96 -9.70 0.61
C LEU A 27 9.97 -8.99 -0.67
N ALA A 28 9.98 -9.63 -1.69
CA ALA A 28 10.07 -9.02 -2.92
C ALA A 28 8.90 -8.24 -3.32
N GLN A 29 7.86 -8.40 -2.61
CA GLN A 29 6.76 -7.76 -3.00
C GLN A 29 6.67 -6.36 -2.89
N ARG A 30 6.79 -5.62 -3.79
CA ARG A 30 6.56 -4.28 -3.83
C ARG A 30 5.26 -4.08 -4.30
N GLY A 31 4.59 -4.89 -4.85
CA GLY A 31 3.28 -4.75 -5.35
C GLY A 31 3.24 -3.89 -6.57
N PRO A 32 2.25 -3.93 -7.33
CA PRO A 32 2.10 -3.12 -8.52
C PRO A 32 1.73 -1.70 -8.13
N ALA A 33 1.89 -0.81 -9.04
CA ALA A 33 1.56 0.58 -8.78
C ALA A 33 0.07 0.70 -8.56
N LEU A 34 -0.34 1.64 -7.77
CA LEU A 34 -1.75 1.82 -7.50
C LEU A 34 -2.43 2.42 -8.71
N THR A 35 -3.67 2.09 -8.89
CA THR A 35 -4.44 2.58 -10.02
C THR A 35 -5.67 3.29 -9.53
N GLU A 36 -6.35 3.91 -10.44
CA GLU A 36 -7.55 4.63 -10.12
C GLU A 36 -8.56 3.65 -9.54
N ASN A 37 -8.65 2.44 -10.04
CA ASN A 37 -9.60 1.49 -9.51
C ASN A 37 -9.28 1.12 -8.07
N ASP A 38 -8.06 1.13 -7.71
CA ASP A 38 -7.70 0.79 -6.34
C ASP A 38 -8.24 1.88 -5.44
N PHE A 39 -8.08 3.14 -5.80
CA PHE A 39 -8.55 4.21 -4.98
C PHE A 39 -10.06 4.30 -4.96
N ALA A 40 -10.71 3.80 -5.98
CA ALA A 40 -12.16 3.84 -5.99
C ALA A 40 -12.76 2.94 -4.91
N THR A 41 -11.96 2.08 -4.30
CA THR A 41 -12.46 1.22 -3.25
C THR A 41 -12.48 1.94 -1.90
N ILE A 42 -11.97 3.15 -1.80
CA ILE A 42 -11.98 3.86 -0.54
C ILE A 42 -13.38 4.33 -0.26
N GLN A 43 -13.88 4.02 0.91
CA GLN A 43 -15.23 4.37 1.29
C GLN A 43 -15.28 5.24 2.52
N PRO A 44 -16.25 6.11 2.64
CA PRO A 44 -16.40 6.90 3.84
C PRO A 44 -16.54 5.98 5.04
N GLY A 45 -15.94 6.33 6.12
CA GLY A 45 -15.98 5.52 7.33
C GLY A 45 -14.82 4.55 7.51
N MET A 46 -14.04 4.34 6.45
CA MET A 46 -12.88 3.48 6.61
C MET A 46 -11.92 4.17 7.57
N THR A 47 -11.12 3.42 8.28
CA THR A 47 -10.19 4.02 9.21
C THR A 47 -8.89 4.34 8.49
N ARG A 48 -8.12 5.26 9.03
CA ARG A 48 -6.86 5.60 8.43
C ARG A 48 -5.95 4.39 8.42
N GLU A 49 -6.07 3.50 9.41
CA GLU A 49 -5.26 2.30 9.44
C GLU A 49 -5.60 1.39 8.26
N GLN A 50 -6.86 1.35 7.88
CA GLN A 50 -7.26 0.54 6.75
C GLN A 50 -6.71 1.15 5.47
N VAL A 51 -6.70 2.45 5.37
CA VAL A 51 -6.17 3.13 4.21
C VAL A 51 -4.67 2.85 4.12
N LEU A 52 -3.97 2.96 5.22
CA LEU A 52 -2.54 2.71 5.22
C LEU A 52 -2.23 1.26 4.86
N ALA A 53 -3.03 0.34 5.33
CA ALA A 53 -2.79 -1.06 5.07
C ALA A 53 -2.96 -1.37 3.58
N ARG A 54 -3.88 -0.70 2.94
CA ARG A 54 -4.14 -0.97 1.55
C ARG A 54 -3.31 -0.17 0.59
N PHE A 55 -3.08 1.07 0.86
CA PHE A 55 -2.40 1.94 -0.06
C PHE A 55 -1.02 2.42 0.39
N GLY A 56 -0.64 2.13 1.60
CA GLY A 56 0.64 2.57 2.12
C GLY A 56 0.61 4.03 2.51
N PRO A 57 1.71 4.60 2.82
CA PRO A 57 1.77 5.99 3.24
C PRO A 57 1.47 6.91 2.08
N PRO A 58 0.81 8.01 2.33
CA PRO A 58 0.50 8.94 1.24
C PRO A 58 1.78 9.62 0.75
N THR A 59 1.71 10.21 -0.44
CA THR A 59 2.84 10.91 -0.99
C THR A 59 3.09 12.17 -0.16
N TRP A 60 2.03 12.85 0.25
CA TRP A 60 2.15 13.96 1.19
C TRP A 60 0.81 14.22 1.87
N ILE A 61 0.84 14.94 2.98
CA ILE A 61 -0.37 15.24 3.74
C ILE A 61 -0.43 16.73 3.99
N PHE A 62 -1.63 17.30 3.93
CA PHE A 62 -1.77 18.67 4.40
C PHE A 62 -3.08 18.76 5.17
N GLY A 63 -3.22 19.77 5.97
CA GLY A 63 -4.39 19.96 6.81
C GLY A 63 -5.30 21.07 6.33
N VAL A 64 -6.58 20.89 6.55
CA VAL A 64 -7.54 21.93 6.24
C VAL A 64 -8.09 22.37 7.57
N ARG A 65 -7.56 23.48 8.12
CA ARG A 65 -7.91 23.90 9.40
C ARG A 65 -9.31 24.12 9.66
N GLN A 66 -10.03 24.77 8.81
CA GLN A 66 -11.40 25.07 9.03
C GLN A 66 -12.25 23.86 9.21
N GLU A 67 -11.91 22.76 8.63
CA GLU A 67 -12.70 21.57 8.76
C GLU A 67 -12.01 20.48 9.56
N ASN A 68 -10.88 20.77 10.09
CA ASN A 68 -10.14 19.81 10.85
C ASN A 68 -9.88 18.52 10.11
N LEU A 69 -9.58 18.63 8.85
CA LEU A 69 -9.32 17.46 8.05
C LEU A 69 -7.84 17.30 7.72
N SER A 70 -7.41 16.09 7.55
CA SER A 70 -6.08 15.81 7.05
C SER A 70 -6.32 15.27 5.66
N ILE A 71 -5.68 15.84 4.68
CA ILE A 71 -5.85 15.38 3.30
C ILE A 71 -4.62 14.59 2.93
N TRP A 72 -4.84 13.30 2.68
CA TRP A 72 -3.76 12.40 2.32
C TRP A 72 -3.73 12.34 0.80
N ASN A 73 -2.61 12.68 0.21
CA ASN A 73 -2.48 12.75 -1.22
C ASN A 73 -1.63 11.62 -1.76
N TYR A 74 -2.19 10.89 -2.70
CA TYR A 74 -1.48 9.76 -3.31
C TYR A 74 -1.26 10.07 -4.78
N ARG A 75 0.00 10.09 -5.20
CA ARG A 75 0.30 10.39 -6.58
C ARG A 75 0.27 9.06 -7.31
N TYR A 76 -0.61 8.86 -8.23
CA TYR A 76 -0.68 7.61 -8.93
C TYR A 76 -0.47 7.71 -10.43
N SER A 77 -0.54 8.86 -11.01
CA SER A 77 -0.26 8.98 -12.41
C SER A 77 0.51 10.25 -12.71
N ARG A 78 1.80 10.12 -12.97
CA ARG A 78 2.57 11.26 -13.23
C ARG A 78 2.34 11.73 -14.61
N THR A 79 2.02 10.86 -15.53
CA THR A 79 1.76 11.21 -16.89
C THR A 79 0.52 12.05 -17.03
N ASP A 80 -0.53 11.70 -16.33
CA ASP A 80 -1.76 12.43 -16.40
C ASP A 80 -1.88 13.50 -15.34
N CYS A 81 -0.90 13.64 -14.53
CA CYS A 81 -0.88 14.62 -13.45
C CYS A 81 -2.07 14.46 -12.50
N ILE A 82 -2.36 13.24 -12.14
CA ILE A 82 -3.48 12.96 -11.26
C ILE A 82 -3.05 12.44 -9.91
N ILE A 83 -3.69 12.94 -8.89
CA ILE A 83 -3.49 12.43 -7.55
C ILE A 83 -4.83 12.03 -7.01
N TYR A 84 -4.84 11.22 -5.99
CA TYR A 84 -6.07 10.86 -5.34
C TYR A 84 -5.96 11.43 -3.94
N GLN A 85 -7.00 12.12 -3.48
CA GLN A 85 -6.98 12.78 -2.20
C GLN A 85 -7.98 12.15 -1.28
N VAL A 86 -7.53 11.75 -0.10
CA VAL A 86 -8.39 11.10 0.87
C VAL A 86 -8.50 12.03 2.07
N SER A 87 -9.71 12.46 2.38
CA SER A 87 -9.94 13.39 3.49
C SER A 87 -10.20 12.59 4.75
N ILE A 88 -9.40 12.81 5.77
CA ILE A 88 -9.50 12.07 7.02
C ILE A 88 -9.93 13.00 8.15
N ARG A 89 -10.96 12.62 8.87
CA ARG A 89 -11.47 13.39 9.98
C ARG A 89 -10.58 13.26 11.20
N PRO A 90 -10.75 14.12 12.18
CA PRO A 90 -9.94 14.04 13.39
C PRO A 90 -10.05 12.70 14.11
N ASP A 91 -11.18 12.01 13.97
CA ASP A 91 -11.33 10.75 14.64
C ASP A 91 -10.64 9.62 13.88
N GLY A 92 -9.99 9.92 12.79
CA GLY A 92 -9.25 8.92 12.05
C GLY A 92 -10.04 8.17 10.99
N THR A 93 -11.24 8.65 10.66
CA THR A 93 -12.03 7.96 9.63
C THR A 93 -12.07 8.78 8.35
N VAL A 94 -12.25 8.11 7.25
CA VAL A 94 -12.32 8.75 5.96
C VAL A 94 -13.64 9.46 5.81
N ARG A 95 -13.60 10.72 5.40
CA ARG A 95 -14.82 11.45 5.11
C ARG A 95 -15.17 11.22 3.65
N ASP A 96 -14.22 11.36 2.75
CA ASP A 96 -14.46 11.12 1.34
C ASP A 96 -13.11 11.02 0.62
N ALA A 97 -13.15 10.72 -0.65
CA ALA A 97 -11.95 10.62 -1.45
C ALA A 97 -12.29 11.06 -2.87
N ALA A 98 -11.36 11.67 -3.53
CA ALA A 98 -11.59 12.17 -4.88
C ALA A 98 -10.30 12.38 -5.64
N GLN A 99 -10.38 12.48 -6.93
CA GLN A 99 -9.24 12.74 -7.74
C GLN A 99 -8.90 14.21 -7.70
N GLY A 100 -7.68 14.55 -7.85
CA GLY A 100 -7.24 15.94 -7.91
C GLY A 100 -6.12 16.08 -8.92
N TYR A 101 -5.69 17.30 -9.13
CA TYR A 101 -4.65 17.59 -10.07
C TYR A 101 -3.34 17.63 -9.29
N ASP A 102 -2.30 17.09 -9.85
CA ASP A 102 -1.01 17.04 -9.17
C ASP A 102 -0.32 18.39 -9.28
N PRO A 103 -0.11 19.06 -8.17
CA PRO A 103 0.52 20.36 -8.20
C PRO A 103 1.93 20.34 -8.76
N ALA A 104 2.57 19.19 -8.72
CA ALA A 104 3.92 19.12 -9.25
C ALA A 104 3.92 19.31 -10.76
N CYS A 105 2.77 19.21 -11.38
CA CYS A 105 2.70 19.40 -12.80
C CYS A 105 2.55 20.87 -13.15
N ASP A 106 2.37 21.71 -12.19
CA ASP A 106 2.22 23.10 -12.46
C ASP A 106 3.56 23.72 -12.43
N GLY A 107 4.36 23.52 -13.33
CA GLY A 107 5.66 24.12 -13.35
C GLY A 107 5.65 25.39 -14.13
N PRO A 108 6.74 26.02 -14.21
CA PRO A 108 6.89 27.27 -14.89
C PRO A 108 6.52 27.16 -16.35
N SER A 109 6.55 26.00 -16.86
CA SER A 109 6.29 25.89 -18.24
C SER A 109 4.84 26.02 -18.56
N ARG A 110 4.00 26.07 -17.56
CA ARG A 110 2.67 26.18 -17.77
C ARG A 110 2.27 27.43 -18.31
N GLU A 111 2.90 28.41 -18.16
CA GLU A 111 2.47 29.61 -18.60
C GLU A 111 2.75 29.83 -19.85
#